data_beda3eeeb654edde42bd6bcbbb747eeb
#
_entry.id   beda3eeeb654edde42bd6bcbbb747eeb
#
_cell.length_a   1.000
_cell.length_b   1.000
_cell.length_c   1.000
_cell.angle_alpha   90.00
_cell.angle_beta   90.00
_cell.angle_gamma   90.00
#
_symmetry.space_group_name_H-M   'P 1'
#
loop_
_entity.id
_entity.type
_entity.pdbx_description
1 polymer ?
#
loop_
_entity_poly.entity_id
_entity_poly.type
_entity_poly.pdbx_seq_one_letter_code
_entity_poly.pdbx_strand_id
1 'polypeptide(L)'
;MTFPIIGDEHETEAMKIEKVVQLAKDRLPAGGAFEVEIKTPDFIGYIDYLLPIGGDVYDLYDFKYTAKFDRYRYSAQLHLYKYFFEKAFPRKKIRNLYYMLIPKVGIKQKNTENIIQYRQRVRKELSMVGVDVMKVEYDPNYVIKHLLGIKKAQEAKKFPAKENEFCFFCEYRSMCELQNKEENTMKLPENTRRKISDAPRRTLWIYGAPFSGKTTFCDGFPDPLMINTDGNIKYVTAPYIAIKDEIQTEGRITNRIYAWEIFKDTIAELEKKDNTFKTIIVDLLEDLYEHCRQYVYFKENITHESDDPFRAWDKVTTEFLTTIKRLMNLDYDNIILVSHEDTSKDFTRRSGDKITSIKPNIRDKVALKIAGMVDVVARIVSEDGKYTFNFKSDEVVFGGGRLKVDAKEIPLDVEELFEVYKAATEKAAKRTPNRPKGGDIPFLSEKAEKIAEEVAEELETESEEDKDVSEDDKNDVEEKPRRRARRVRSKEDD
;
A
#
# COMPACT_ATOMS: atom_id res chain seq x y z
N MET A 1 35.85 4.42 -22.54
CA MET A 1 35.11 3.39 -23.26
C MET A 1 33.93 4.06 -23.93
N THR A 2 33.86 4.05 -25.25
CA THR A 2 32.71 4.52 -26.02
C THR A 2 31.82 3.32 -26.25
N PHE A 3 30.66 3.28 -25.61
CA PHE A 3 29.66 2.27 -25.91
C PHE A 3 28.96 2.61 -27.23
N PRO A 4 28.68 1.66 -28.11
CA PRO A 4 27.91 1.93 -29.31
C PRO A 4 26.49 2.38 -28.94
N ILE A 5 26.13 3.59 -29.36
CA ILE A 5 24.78 4.13 -29.17
C ILE A 5 23.91 3.52 -30.26
N ILE A 6 22.98 2.65 -29.88
CA ILE A 6 22.08 1.98 -30.79
C ILE A 6 20.69 2.61 -30.66
N GLY A 7 20.33 3.49 -31.60
CA GLY A 7 19.00 4.08 -31.74
C GLY A 7 18.80 5.45 -31.06
N ASP A 8 17.76 6.14 -31.50
CA ASP A 8 17.45 7.54 -31.11
C ASP A 8 17.14 7.74 -29.62
N GLU A 9 16.56 6.73 -28.98
CA GLU A 9 16.28 6.80 -27.52
C GLU A 9 17.57 6.81 -26.70
N HIS A 10 18.54 5.97 -27.04
CA HIS A 10 19.81 5.89 -26.36
C HIS A 10 20.63 7.18 -26.51
N GLU A 11 20.59 7.79 -27.70
CA GLU A 11 21.27 9.05 -27.94
C GLU A 11 20.68 10.20 -27.11
N THR A 12 19.36 10.23 -26.94
CA THR A 12 18.70 11.23 -26.09
C THR A 12 18.98 11.01 -24.61
N GLU A 13 19.03 9.75 -24.14
CA GLU A 13 19.43 9.44 -22.76
C GLU A 13 20.91 9.78 -22.53
N ALA A 14 21.79 9.50 -23.48
CA ALA A 14 23.19 9.91 -23.41
C ALA A 14 23.36 11.43 -23.26
N MET A 15 22.60 12.23 -24.03
CA MET A 15 22.56 13.70 -23.88
C MET A 15 22.19 14.14 -22.46
N LYS A 16 21.18 13.50 -21.86
CA LYS A 16 20.74 13.84 -20.48
C LYS A 16 21.85 13.54 -19.47
N ILE A 17 22.42 12.34 -19.56
CA ILE A 17 23.51 11.91 -18.65
C ILE A 17 24.72 12.78 -18.81
N GLU A 18 25.18 13.04 -20.04
CA GLU A 18 26.33 13.87 -20.33
C GLU A 18 26.20 15.28 -19.73
N LYS A 19 25.01 15.90 -19.88
CA LYS A 19 24.76 17.23 -19.33
C LYS A 19 24.82 17.24 -17.80
N VAL A 20 24.18 16.30 -17.11
CA VAL A 20 24.21 16.28 -15.64
C VAL A 20 25.59 15.90 -15.09
N VAL A 21 26.33 15.03 -15.80
CA VAL A 21 27.72 14.72 -15.44
C VAL A 21 28.61 15.95 -15.58
N GLN A 22 28.47 16.73 -16.65
CA GLN A 22 29.22 17.98 -16.82
C GLN A 22 28.92 18.99 -15.71
N LEU A 23 27.63 19.18 -15.37
CA LEU A 23 27.19 20.03 -14.27
C LEU A 23 27.78 19.58 -12.92
N ALA A 24 27.82 18.26 -12.69
CA ALA A 24 28.43 17.70 -11.49
C ALA A 24 29.96 17.97 -11.44
N LYS A 25 30.66 17.80 -12.57
CA LYS A 25 32.09 18.13 -12.68
C LYS A 25 32.37 19.61 -12.42
N ASP A 26 31.55 20.50 -12.94
CA ASP A 26 31.69 21.94 -12.78
C ASP A 26 31.47 22.39 -11.30
N ARG A 27 30.72 21.63 -10.54
CA ARG A 27 30.42 21.87 -9.12
C ARG A 27 31.37 21.18 -8.16
N LEU A 28 32.10 20.15 -8.61
CA LEU A 28 33.02 19.39 -7.77
C LEU A 28 34.33 20.09 -7.63
N PRO A 29 34.81 20.43 -6.42
CA PRO A 29 36.13 21.02 -6.22
C PRO A 29 37.22 20.09 -6.73
N ALA A 30 38.23 20.64 -7.40
CA ALA A 30 39.34 19.87 -7.94
C ALA A 30 40.34 19.41 -6.86
N GLY A 31 41.07 18.33 -7.12
CA GLY A 31 42.21 17.88 -6.29
C GLY A 31 41.92 16.80 -5.27
N GLY A 32 40.72 16.25 -5.27
CA GLY A 32 40.35 15.11 -4.43
C GLY A 32 40.57 13.76 -5.09
N ALA A 33 40.45 12.70 -4.32
CA ALA A 33 40.54 11.30 -4.73
C ALA A 33 39.15 10.67 -4.82
N PHE A 34 38.90 9.89 -5.88
CA PHE A 34 37.67 9.15 -6.09
C PHE A 34 37.78 7.74 -5.51
N GLU A 35 36.61 7.16 -5.13
CA GLU A 35 36.44 5.76 -4.71
C GLU A 35 37.45 5.34 -3.61
N VAL A 36 37.56 6.17 -2.56
CA VAL A 36 38.46 5.89 -1.47
C VAL A 36 37.95 4.81 -0.57
N GLU A 37 38.67 3.69 -0.51
CA GLU A 37 38.30 2.54 0.32
C GLU A 37 38.48 2.85 1.81
N ILE A 38 37.43 2.48 2.58
CA ILE A 38 37.49 2.37 4.04
C ILE A 38 37.42 0.89 4.38
N LYS A 39 38.46 0.38 5.05
CA LYS A 39 38.50 -1.02 5.47
C LYS A 39 38.89 -1.12 6.93
N THR A 40 37.99 -1.66 7.72
CA THR A 40 38.20 -2.02 9.14
C THR A 40 37.70 -3.45 9.37
N PRO A 41 37.99 -4.10 10.49
CA PRO A 41 37.39 -5.41 10.79
C PRO A 41 35.88 -5.44 10.76
N ASP A 42 35.22 -4.29 11.06
CA ASP A 42 33.77 -4.19 11.26
C ASP A 42 33.07 -3.48 10.09
N PHE A 43 33.82 -2.93 9.11
CA PHE A 43 33.21 -2.10 8.07
C PHE A 43 34.08 -2.05 6.81
N ILE A 44 33.42 -2.23 5.66
CA ILE A 44 34.00 -1.98 4.33
C ILE A 44 33.08 -0.98 3.62
N GLY A 45 33.65 0.07 3.06
CA GLY A 45 32.91 1.08 2.30
C GLY A 45 33.80 1.84 1.35
N TYR A 46 33.20 2.55 0.42
CA TYR A 46 33.89 3.38 -0.56
C TYR A 46 33.31 4.79 -0.52
N ILE A 47 34.21 5.79 -0.29
CA ILE A 47 33.83 7.20 -0.37
C ILE A 47 33.91 7.60 -1.83
N ASP A 48 32.86 8.16 -2.40
CA ASP A 48 32.83 8.55 -3.80
C ASP A 48 33.87 9.60 -4.13
N TYR A 49 34.04 10.60 -3.24
CA TYR A 49 35.06 11.62 -3.42
C TYR A 49 35.55 12.21 -2.09
N LEU A 50 36.85 12.22 -1.90
CA LEU A 50 37.56 12.75 -0.71
C LEU A 50 38.47 13.89 -1.10
N LEU A 51 38.16 15.11 -0.63
CA LEU A 51 38.88 16.34 -0.96
C LEU A 51 39.85 16.72 0.17
N PRO A 52 41.18 16.79 -0.07
CA PRO A 52 42.10 17.32 0.92
C PRO A 52 41.97 18.84 1.04
N ILE A 53 41.88 19.33 2.27
CA ILE A 53 41.70 20.76 2.56
C ILE A 53 43.01 21.39 3.06
N GLY A 54 43.91 20.56 3.59
CA GLY A 54 45.20 20.96 4.11
C GLY A 54 45.58 20.13 5.33
N GLY A 55 46.85 19.74 5.44
CA GLY A 55 47.30 18.79 6.43
C GLY A 55 46.54 17.44 6.28
N ASP A 56 46.19 16.84 7.40
CA ASP A 56 45.42 15.58 7.44
C ASP A 56 43.89 15.82 7.56
N VAL A 57 43.38 16.92 6.98
CA VAL A 57 41.97 17.30 7.02
C VAL A 57 41.33 17.20 5.66
N TYR A 58 40.15 16.61 5.60
CA TYR A 58 39.44 16.30 4.37
C TYR A 58 37.96 16.72 4.45
N ASP A 59 37.37 17.02 3.30
CA ASP A 59 35.92 17.09 3.10
C ASP A 59 35.47 15.86 2.30
N LEU A 60 34.37 15.26 2.71
CA LEU A 60 33.81 14.03 2.14
C LEU A 60 32.57 14.34 1.32
N TYR A 61 32.54 13.83 0.09
CA TYR A 61 31.38 13.91 -0.82
C TYR A 61 30.87 12.51 -1.20
N ASP A 62 29.56 12.36 -1.25
CA ASP A 62 28.89 11.18 -1.74
C ASP A 62 27.87 11.58 -2.80
N PHE A 63 27.88 10.88 -3.95
CA PHE A 63 27.10 11.25 -5.12
C PHE A 63 25.76 10.53 -5.14
N LYS A 64 24.69 11.28 -5.32
CA LYS A 64 23.33 10.74 -5.37
C LYS A 64 22.64 11.11 -6.68
N TYR A 65 22.60 10.16 -7.62
CA TYR A 65 21.84 10.29 -8.85
C TYR A 65 20.38 9.87 -8.61
N THR A 66 19.51 10.85 -8.38
CA THR A 66 18.13 10.60 -7.93
C THR A 66 17.17 11.70 -8.31
N ALA A 67 15.87 11.39 -8.40
CA ALA A 67 14.79 12.36 -8.49
C ALA A 67 14.24 12.77 -7.11
N LYS A 68 14.62 12.06 -6.03
CA LYS A 68 14.10 12.27 -4.66
C LYS A 68 15.25 12.55 -3.70
N PHE A 69 15.49 13.82 -3.41
CA PHE A 69 16.64 14.25 -2.59
C PHE A 69 16.40 14.18 -1.09
N ASP A 70 15.17 14.39 -0.63
CA ASP A 70 14.82 14.50 0.80
C ASP A 70 15.17 13.27 1.63
N ARG A 71 15.08 12.08 1.04
CA ARG A 71 15.41 10.81 1.73
C ARG A 71 16.85 10.72 2.24
N TYR A 72 17.78 11.53 1.67
CA TYR A 72 19.20 11.49 2.06
C TYR A 72 19.50 12.36 3.27
N ARG A 73 18.62 13.30 3.64
CA ARG A 73 18.80 14.14 4.84
C ARG A 73 18.97 13.34 6.12
N TYR A 74 18.29 12.20 6.20
CA TYR A 74 18.27 11.34 7.39
C TYR A 74 19.05 10.03 7.17
N SER A 75 19.91 9.98 6.17
CA SER A 75 20.74 8.81 5.89
C SER A 75 21.91 8.71 6.85
N ALA A 76 22.14 7.54 7.41
CA ALA A 76 23.30 7.26 8.27
C ALA A 76 24.62 7.18 7.50
N GLN A 77 24.63 7.11 6.17
CA GLN A 77 25.78 6.75 5.34
C GLN A 77 26.99 7.66 5.58
N LEU A 78 26.83 8.98 5.46
CA LEU A 78 27.95 9.93 5.66
C LEU A 78 28.49 9.90 7.08
N HIS A 79 27.63 9.70 8.08
CA HIS A 79 28.03 9.60 9.48
C HIS A 79 28.88 8.34 9.71
N LEU A 80 28.50 7.21 9.12
CA LEU A 80 29.26 5.97 9.17
C LEU A 80 30.60 6.11 8.43
N TYR A 81 30.63 6.71 7.24
CA TYR A 81 31.86 6.94 6.49
C TYR A 81 32.86 7.79 7.28
N LYS A 82 32.41 8.91 7.87
CA LYS A 82 33.29 9.71 8.73
C LYS A 82 33.86 8.92 9.91
N TYR A 83 33.00 8.24 10.65
CA TYR A 83 33.42 7.46 11.83
C TYR A 83 34.41 6.37 11.46
N PHE A 84 34.15 5.56 10.46
CA PHE A 84 35.01 4.45 10.09
C PHE A 84 36.25 4.91 9.34
N PHE A 85 36.20 6.01 8.59
CA PHE A 85 37.39 6.62 7.99
C PHE A 85 38.36 7.11 9.06
N GLU A 86 37.90 7.83 10.06
CA GLU A 86 38.74 8.31 11.15
C GLU A 86 39.26 7.18 12.05
N LYS A 87 38.51 6.06 12.13
CA LYS A 87 38.94 4.82 12.80
C LYS A 87 40.05 4.10 12.00
N ALA A 88 39.89 4.01 10.68
CA ALA A 88 40.86 3.39 9.78
C ALA A 88 42.15 4.23 9.64
N PHE A 89 42.01 5.54 9.68
CA PHE A 89 43.13 6.50 9.52
C PHE A 89 43.19 7.50 10.70
N PRO A 90 43.75 7.13 11.88
CA PRO A 90 43.63 7.91 13.11
C PRO A 90 44.22 9.33 13.04
N ARG A 91 45.17 9.58 12.11
CA ARG A 91 45.77 10.92 11.90
C ARG A 91 44.89 11.80 11.02
N LYS A 92 43.99 11.22 10.20
CA LYS A 92 43.16 11.95 9.24
C LYS A 92 41.83 12.32 9.86
N LYS A 93 41.31 13.51 9.52
CA LYS A 93 40.06 14.03 10.02
C LYS A 93 39.14 14.46 8.89
N ILE A 94 37.84 14.10 8.97
CA ILE A 94 36.80 14.62 8.08
C ILE A 94 36.20 15.87 8.71
N ARG A 95 36.33 17.01 8.01
CA ARG A 95 35.78 18.30 8.45
C ARG A 95 34.34 18.45 8.14
N ASN A 96 33.96 18.29 6.87
CA ASN A 96 32.58 18.43 6.40
C ASN A 96 32.14 17.20 5.62
N LEU A 97 30.80 16.98 5.63
CA LEU A 97 30.12 15.93 4.93
C LEU A 97 29.17 16.56 3.91
N TYR A 98 29.20 16.05 2.66
CA TYR A 98 28.38 16.58 1.59
C TYR A 98 27.71 15.46 0.79
N TYR A 99 26.45 15.64 0.48
CA TYR A 99 25.80 14.94 -0.64
C TYR A 99 25.85 15.85 -1.87
N MET A 100 26.37 15.33 -2.97
CA MET A 100 26.23 15.94 -4.28
C MET A 100 24.97 15.34 -4.95
N LEU A 101 23.93 16.15 -5.05
CA LEU A 101 22.62 15.74 -5.52
C LEU A 101 22.53 15.98 -7.02
N ILE A 102 22.70 14.90 -7.78
CA ILE A 102 22.68 14.89 -9.24
C ILE A 102 21.26 14.49 -9.69
N PRO A 103 20.49 15.38 -10.32
CA PRO A 103 19.11 15.11 -10.65
C PRO A 103 18.96 14.08 -11.76
N LYS A 104 18.11 13.07 -11.51
CA LYS A 104 17.68 12.13 -12.53
C LYS A 104 16.60 12.76 -13.40
N VAL A 105 16.96 13.11 -14.63
CA VAL A 105 16.08 13.79 -15.58
C VAL A 105 15.17 12.79 -16.28
N GLY A 106 13.90 12.74 -15.87
CA GLY A 106 12.89 11.79 -16.34
C GLY A 106 12.03 12.29 -17.51
N ILE A 107 12.55 13.13 -18.40
CA ILE A 107 11.80 13.70 -19.53
C ILE A 107 11.54 12.59 -20.56
N LYS A 108 10.27 12.27 -20.80
CA LYS A 108 9.82 11.28 -21.82
C LYS A 108 9.30 11.99 -23.07
N GLN A 109 9.41 11.35 -24.23
CA GLN A 109 8.82 11.85 -25.47
C GLN A 109 7.30 11.80 -25.37
N LYS A 110 6.62 12.88 -25.80
CA LYS A 110 5.16 12.92 -25.89
C LYS A 110 4.69 12.29 -27.18
N ASN A 111 3.49 11.72 -27.19
CA ASN A 111 2.89 11.11 -28.37
C ASN A 111 2.70 12.08 -29.55
N THR A 112 2.66 13.38 -29.26
CA THR A 112 2.49 14.47 -30.24
C THR A 112 3.79 15.07 -30.74
N GLU A 113 4.94 14.57 -30.26
CA GLU A 113 6.26 15.09 -30.60
C GLU A 113 7.00 14.16 -31.56
N ASN A 114 7.64 14.72 -32.59
CA ASN A 114 8.69 13.99 -33.30
C ASN A 114 10.02 14.05 -32.51
N ILE A 115 10.99 13.23 -32.93
CA ILE A 115 12.27 13.11 -32.22
C ILE A 115 13.05 14.43 -32.15
N ILE A 116 12.93 15.28 -33.16
CA ILE A 116 13.63 16.58 -33.21
C ILE A 116 13.02 17.55 -32.19
N GLN A 117 11.69 17.62 -32.14
CA GLN A 117 10.98 18.46 -31.18
C GLN A 117 11.24 17.99 -29.75
N TYR A 118 11.26 16.67 -29.55
CA TYR A 118 11.59 16.07 -28.26
C TYR A 118 13.00 16.45 -27.80
N ARG A 119 14.02 16.31 -28.67
CA ARG A 119 15.40 16.69 -28.35
C ARG A 119 15.54 18.21 -28.08
N GLN A 120 14.83 19.04 -28.81
CA GLN A 120 14.82 20.48 -28.55
C GLN A 120 14.25 20.80 -27.16
N ARG A 121 13.12 20.16 -26.79
CA ARG A 121 12.53 20.31 -25.46
C ARG A 121 13.45 19.79 -24.38
N VAL A 122 14.06 18.61 -24.58
CA VAL A 122 15.07 18.05 -23.64
C VAL A 122 16.22 19.03 -23.41
N ARG A 123 16.80 19.63 -24.48
CA ARG A 123 17.87 20.64 -24.34
C ARG A 123 17.41 21.85 -23.54
N LYS A 124 16.21 22.34 -23.79
CA LYS A 124 15.63 23.49 -23.07
C LYS A 124 15.43 23.17 -21.58
N GLU A 125 14.85 22.03 -21.27
CA GLU A 125 14.63 21.62 -19.88
C GLU A 125 15.97 21.33 -19.16
N LEU A 126 16.93 20.70 -19.83
CA LEU A 126 18.27 20.48 -19.29
C LEU A 126 19.06 21.78 -19.01
N SER A 127 18.76 22.90 -19.69
CA SER A 127 19.38 24.18 -19.38
C SER A 127 18.96 24.76 -18.03
N MET A 128 17.84 24.28 -17.46
CA MET A 128 17.32 24.70 -16.16
C MET A 128 17.72 23.76 -15.02
N VAL A 129 18.35 22.62 -15.35
CA VAL A 129 18.77 21.62 -14.37
C VAL A 129 20.04 22.09 -13.68
N GLY A 130 20.08 21.99 -12.35
CA GLY A 130 21.24 22.26 -11.52
C GLY A 130 21.67 21.03 -10.72
N VAL A 131 22.91 21.02 -10.28
CA VAL A 131 23.43 20.06 -9.31
C VAL A 131 23.57 20.79 -7.98
N ASP A 132 22.96 20.26 -6.93
CA ASP A 132 23.00 20.82 -5.59
C ASP A 132 24.02 20.09 -4.73
N VAL A 133 24.65 20.84 -3.82
CA VAL A 133 25.56 20.29 -2.82
C VAL A 133 24.98 20.56 -1.45
N MET A 134 24.52 19.49 -0.80
CA MET A 134 23.91 19.55 0.52
C MET A 134 24.93 19.20 1.59
N LYS A 135 25.23 20.15 2.47
CA LYS A 135 26.04 19.91 3.65
C LYS A 135 25.23 19.17 4.71
N VAL A 136 25.84 18.16 5.33
CA VAL A 136 25.26 17.38 6.43
C VAL A 136 26.08 17.61 7.68
N GLU A 137 25.46 18.04 8.77
CA GLU A 137 26.10 18.13 10.06
C GLU A 137 26.29 16.74 10.67
N TYR A 138 27.50 16.48 11.20
CA TYR A 138 27.80 15.17 11.75
C TYR A 138 27.04 14.93 13.06
N ASP A 139 26.28 13.83 13.13
CA ASP A 139 25.59 13.38 14.33
C ASP A 139 26.04 11.95 14.70
N PRO A 140 26.76 11.76 15.81
CA PRO A 140 27.22 10.45 16.25
C PRO A 140 26.10 9.49 16.62
N ASN A 141 24.88 9.98 16.88
CA ASN A 141 23.75 9.13 17.24
C ASN A 141 23.36 8.18 16.10
N TYR A 142 23.53 8.59 14.83
CA TYR A 142 23.34 7.69 13.69
C TYR A 142 24.30 6.49 13.72
N VAL A 143 25.55 6.73 14.09
CA VAL A 143 26.56 5.68 14.20
C VAL A 143 26.21 4.74 15.36
N ILE A 144 25.89 5.30 16.52
CA ILE A 144 25.52 4.53 17.73
C ILE A 144 24.32 3.66 17.43
N LYS A 145 23.24 4.22 16.83
CA LYS A 145 22.03 3.50 16.47
C LYS A 145 22.33 2.36 15.51
N HIS A 146 23.20 2.58 14.53
CA HIS A 146 23.60 1.56 13.55
C HIS A 146 24.39 0.42 14.21
N LEU A 147 25.39 0.74 15.02
CA LEU A 147 26.22 -0.24 15.73
C LEU A 147 25.39 -1.07 16.73
N LEU A 148 24.47 -0.41 17.46
CA LEU A 148 23.54 -1.13 18.34
C LEU A 148 22.58 -2.04 17.55
N GLY A 149 22.18 -1.61 16.35
CA GLY A 149 21.38 -2.45 15.43
C GLY A 149 22.14 -3.70 14.99
N ILE A 150 23.41 -3.57 14.61
CA ILE A 150 24.28 -4.69 14.24
C ILE A 150 24.45 -5.64 15.45
N LYS A 151 24.76 -5.09 16.63
CA LYS A 151 24.91 -5.90 17.85
C LYS A 151 23.63 -6.69 18.16
N LYS A 152 22.46 -6.05 18.12
CA LYS A 152 21.18 -6.73 18.30
C LYS A 152 20.96 -7.83 17.26
N ALA A 153 21.34 -7.59 16.00
CA ALA A 153 21.24 -8.59 14.94
C ALA A 153 22.16 -9.79 15.21
N GLN A 154 23.40 -9.55 15.67
CA GLN A 154 24.35 -10.63 16.01
C GLN A 154 23.92 -11.47 17.22
N GLU A 155 23.28 -10.84 18.19
CA GLU A 155 22.75 -11.50 19.40
C GLU A 155 21.39 -12.16 19.17
N ALA A 156 20.69 -11.83 18.06
CA ALA A 156 19.38 -12.38 17.76
C ALA A 156 19.49 -13.86 17.37
N LYS A 157 18.74 -14.70 18.07
CA LYS A 157 18.59 -16.11 17.71
C LYS A 157 17.80 -16.31 16.41
N LYS A 158 17.00 -15.33 16.03
CA LYS A 158 16.19 -15.28 14.81
C LYS A 158 16.33 -13.91 14.17
N PHE A 159 16.46 -13.89 12.85
CA PHE A 159 16.49 -12.67 12.06
C PHE A 159 15.09 -12.38 11.52
N PRO A 160 14.35 -11.40 12.07
CA PRO A 160 13.06 -11.05 11.52
C PRO A 160 13.26 -10.52 10.09
N ALA A 161 12.75 -11.24 9.11
CA ALA A 161 12.74 -10.78 7.73
C ALA A 161 11.84 -9.54 7.64
N LYS A 162 12.40 -8.43 7.17
CA LYS A 162 11.63 -7.22 6.89
C LYS A 162 11.47 -7.08 5.38
N GLU A 163 10.31 -7.48 4.88
CA GLU A 163 10.00 -7.37 3.47
C GLU A 163 9.99 -5.92 3.02
N ASN A 164 10.59 -5.65 1.87
CA ASN A 164 10.61 -4.36 1.21
C ASN A 164 10.71 -4.52 -0.31
N GLU A 165 10.64 -3.40 -1.04
CA GLU A 165 10.68 -3.38 -2.52
C GLU A 165 11.95 -4.00 -3.15
N PHE A 166 13.03 -4.15 -2.38
CA PHE A 166 14.29 -4.75 -2.85
C PHE A 166 14.35 -6.27 -2.65
N CYS A 167 13.38 -6.87 -1.98
CA CYS A 167 13.34 -8.33 -1.79
C CYS A 167 13.30 -9.10 -3.11
N PHE A 168 12.80 -8.49 -4.18
CA PHE A 168 12.81 -9.08 -5.52
C PHE A 168 14.23 -9.36 -6.04
N PHE A 169 15.21 -8.53 -5.67
CA PHE A 169 16.62 -8.67 -6.07
C PHE A 169 17.50 -9.27 -4.97
N CYS A 170 16.93 -9.73 -3.86
CA CYS A 170 17.68 -10.21 -2.72
C CYS A 170 18.19 -11.64 -2.96
N GLU A 171 19.49 -11.82 -2.87
CA GLU A 171 20.14 -13.16 -3.00
C GLU A 171 19.69 -14.14 -1.92
N TYR A 172 19.29 -13.64 -0.75
CA TYR A 172 18.81 -14.42 0.38
C TYR A 172 17.30 -14.66 0.41
N ARG A 173 16.60 -14.28 -0.66
CA ARG A 173 15.13 -14.37 -0.71
C ARG A 173 14.63 -15.79 -0.40
N SER A 174 15.25 -16.80 -0.99
CA SER A 174 14.86 -18.20 -0.77
C SER A 174 15.03 -18.65 0.68
N MET A 175 16.08 -18.17 1.37
CA MET A 175 16.30 -18.45 2.80
C MET A 175 15.27 -17.73 3.67
N CYS A 176 14.94 -16.47 3.38
CA CYS A 176 13.89 -15.73 4.07
C CYS A 176 12.52 -16.40 3.90
N GLU A 177 12.18 -16.84 2.69
CA GLU A 177 10.94 -17.58 2.42
C GLU A 177 10.86 -18.92 3.16
N LEU A 178 11.98 -19.63 3.29
CA LEU A 178 12.05 -20.87 4.06
C LEU A 178 11.89 -20.63 5.56
N GLN A 179 12.55 -19.62 6.12
CA GLN A 179 12.40 -19.26 7.54
C GLN A 179 10.96 -18.84 7.87
N ASN A 180 10.34 -18.04 7.00
CA ASN A 180 8.93 -17.64 7.15
C ASN A 180 7.98 -18.84 6.99
N LYS A 181 8.35 -19.85 6.19
CA LYS A 181 7.56 -21.09 6.04
C LYS A 181 7.66 -22.00 7.27
N GLU A 182 8.78 -22.03 7.97
CA GLU A 182 8.93 -22.81 9.20
C GLU A 182 8.14 -22.21 10.38
N GLU A 183 7.96 -20.87 10.44
CA GLU A 183 7.15 -20.20 11.45
C GLU A 183 5.65 -20.13 11.08
N ASN A 184 5.34 -20.11 9.78
CA ASN A 184 3.99 -20.13 9.22
C ASN A 184 3.73 -21.41 8.43
N THR A 185 3.90 -22.57 9.03
CA THR A 185 3.25 -23.76 8.49
C THR A 185 1.76 -23.53 8.61
N MET A 186 1.15 -23.10 7.53
CA MET A 186 -0.30 -22.97 7.42
C MET A 186 -0.92 -24.34 7.68
N LYS A 187 -1.27 -24.61 8.93
CA LYS A 187 -2.02 -25.80 9.28
C LYS A 187 -3.43 -25.60 8.77
N LEU A 188 -3.85 -26.42 7.84
CA LEU A 188 -5.25 -26.44 7.47
C LEU A 188 -6.08 -26.74 8.72
N PRO A 189 -7.20 -26.02 8.93
CA PRO A 189 -8.09 -26.32 10.04
C PRO A 189 -8.65 -27.72 9.88
N GLU A 190 -8.97 -28.36 11.02
CA GLU A 190 -9.68 -29.63 10.99
C GLU A 190 -10.97 -29.52 10.20
N ASN A 191 -11.35 -30.55 9.46
CA ASN A 191 -12.58 -30.59 8.68
C ASN A 191 -13.83 -30.74 9.59
N THR A 192 -13.91 -29.86 10.59
CA THR A 192 -15.03 -29.77 11.53
C THR A 192 -15.78 -28.45 11.32
N ARG A 193 -17.10 -28.50 11.38
CA ARG A 193 -17.90 -27.28 11.25
C ARG A 193 -17.80 -26.44 12.53
N ARG A 194 -17.50 -25.16 12.37
CA ARG A 194 -17.49 -24.20 13.49
C ARG A 194 -18.90 -23.99 14.03
N LYS A 195 -19.03 -23.81 15.34
CA LYS A 195 -20.27 -23.37 15.97
C LYS A 195 -20.43 -21.87 15.76
N ILE A 196 -21.59 -21.44 15.26
CA ILE A 196 -21.89 -20.01 14.99
C ILE A 196 -22.06 -19.23 16.31
N SER A 197 -22.45 -19.89 17.41
CA SER A 197 -22.61 -19.30 18.73
C SER A 197 -21.33 -18.67 19.30
N ASP A 198 -20.17 -19.03 18.74
CA ASP A 198 -18.87 -18.55 19.22
C ASP A 198 -18.34 -17.38 18.37
N ALA A 199 -19.19 -16.65 17.67
CA ALA A 199 -18.83 -15.47 16.89
C ALA A 199 -18.83 -14.22 17.82
N PRO A 200 -17.71 -13.86 18.43
CA PRO A 200 -17.70 -12.84 19.49
C PRO A 200 -17.66 -11.43 18.94
N ARG A 201 -17.20 -11.23 17.70
CA ARG A 201 -16.91 -9.93 17.14
C ARG A 201 -18.06 -9.34 16.37
N ARG A 202 -18.41 -8.07 16.63
CA ARG A 202 -19.43 -7.30 15.91
C ARG A 202 -18.77 -6.23 15.05
N THR A 203 -19.19 -6.15 13.81
CA THR A 203 -18.70 -5.13 12.88
C THR A 203 -19.86 -4.35 12.29
N LEU A 204 -19.89 -3.04 12.53
CA LEU A 204 -20.99 -2.17 12.15
C LEU A 204 -20.51 -1.02 11.28
N TRP A 205 -21.34 -0.62 10.35
CA TRP A 205 -21.22 0.67 9.68
C TRP A 205 -22.52 1.43 9.85
N ILE A 206 -22.49 2.49 10.64
CA ILE A 206 -23.63 3.34 10.91
C ILE A 206 -23.50 4.66 10.18
N TYR A 207 -24.61 5.17 9.67
CA TYR A 207 -24.63 6.47 9.01
C TYR A 207 -25.95 7.20 9.28
N GLY A 208 -25.96 8.52 9.09
CA GLY A 208 -27.17 9.34 9.27
C GLY A 208 -26.88 10.82 9.18
N ALA A 209 -27.92 11.64 9.23
CA ALA A 209 -27.81 13.08 9.19
C ALA A 209 -26.89 13.64 10.30
N PRO A 210 -26.28 14.83 10.13
CA PRO A 210 -25.70 15.55 11.25
C PRO A 210 -26.69 15.67 12.42
N PHE A 211 -26.18 15.57 13.65
CA PHE A 211 -26.98 15.63 14.88
C PHE A 211 -27.96 14.47 15.11
N SER A 212 -27.88 13.38 14.35
CA SER A 212 -28.72 12.20 14.56
C SER A 212 -28.30 11.31 15.73
N GLY A 213 -27.34 11.72 16.57
CA GLY A 213 -26.91 10.99 17.76
C GLY A 213 -25.86 9.89 17.52
N LYS A 214 -25.24 9.81 16.35
CA LYS A 214 -24.22 8.78 15.99
C LYS A 214 -23.11 8.65 17.00
N THR A 215 -22.42 9.76 17.27
CA THR A 215 -21.25 9.79 18.16
C THR A 215 -21.64 9.47 19.61
N THR A 216 -22.78 10.00 20.09
CA THR A 216 -23.33 9.70 21.42
C THR A 216 -23.70 8.22 21.58
N PHE A 217 -24.27 7.63 20.54
CA PHE A 217 -24.57 6.21 20.53
C PHE A 217 -23.29 5.36 20.61
N CYS A 218 -22.26 5.74 19.86
CA CYS A 218 -20.96 5.07 19.90
C CYS A 218 -20.27 5.17 21.27
N ASP A 219 -20.42 6.29 21.97
CA ASP A 219 -19.89 6.50 23.32
C ASP A 219 -20.47 5.53 24.36
N GLY A 220 -21.67 5.01 24.13
CA GLY A 220 -22.33 4.04 24.99
C GLY A 220 -21.82 2.59 24.88
N PHE A 221 -20.87 2.30 24.00
CA PHE A 221 -20.31 0.96 23.88
C PHE A 221 -19.34 0.62 25.01
N PRO A 222 -19.09 -0.68 25.31
CA PRO A 222 -18.17 -1.10 26.37
C PRO A 222 -16.71 -0.77 25.98
N ASP A 223 -15.99 -0.15 26.91
CA ASP A 223 -14.55 0.17 26.82
C ASP A 223 -14.16 0.76 25.44
N PRO A 224 -14.77 1.88 25.00
CA PRO A 224 -14.60 2.42 23.67
C PRO A 224 -13.28 3.18 23.51
N LEU A 225 -12.67 3.08 22.34
CA LEU A 225 -11.64 3.99 21.82
C LEU A 225 -12.18 4.66 20.56
N MET A 226 -12.25 5.98 20.57
CA MET A 226 -12.71 6.75 19.42
C MET A 226 -11.52 7.27 18.60
N ILE A 227 -11.47 6.89 17.33
CA ILE A 227 -10.56 7.43 16.33
C ILE A 227 -11.32 8.54 15.61
N ASN A 228 -11.06 9.79 16.04
CA ASN A 228 -11.87 10.94 15.65
C ASN A 228 -11.16 11.78 14.59
N THR A 229 -11.88 12.15 13.53
CA THR A 229 -11.35 12.91 12.38
C THR A 229 -11.89 14.33 12.31
N ASP A 230 -13.08 14.60 12.85
CA ASP A 230 -13.81 15.88 12.71
C ASP A 230 -13.62 16.84 13.89
N GLY A 231 -13.06 16.38 15.00
CA GLY A 231 -12.85 17.18 16.22
C GLY A 231 -14.10 17.36 17.09
N ASN A 232 -15.24 16.74 16.77
CA ASN A 232 -16.50 16.86 17.48
C ASN A 232 -16.63 15.93 18.70
N ILE A 233 -15.65 15.98 19.62
CA ILE A 233 -15.56 15.11 20.79
C ILE A 233 -15.93 15.79 22.11
N LYS A 234 -16.38 17.03 22.06
CA LYS A 234 -16.57 17.87 23.26
C LYS A 234 -17.57 17.30 24.28
N TYR A 235 -18.52 16.49 23.78
CA TYR A 235 -19.59 15.88 24.59
C TYR A 235 -19.49 14.36 24.64
N VAL A 236 -18.31 13.80 24.38
CA VAL A 236 -18.01 12.38 24.40
C VAL A 236 -17.13 12.06 25.58
N THR A 237 -17.40 10.97 26.28
CA THR A 237 -16.63 10.51 27.45
C THR A 237 -15.57 9.48 27.08
N ALA A 238 -15.68 8.83 25.93
CA ALA A 238 -14.72 7.85 25.44
C ALA A 238 -13.31 8.45 25.27
N PRO A 239 -12.24 7.74 25.63
CA PRO A 239 -10.89 8.06 25.18
C PRO A 239 -10.82 8.17 23.66
N TYR A 240 -10.05 9.12 23.17
CA TYR A 240 -9.97 9.34 21.72
C TYR A 240 -8.55 9.61 21.23
N ILE A 241 -8.33 9.32 19.95
CA ILE A 241 -7.16 9.71 19.19
C ILE A 241 -7.63 10.67 18.07
N ALA A 242 -7.07 11.89 18.07
CA ALA A 242 -7.38 12.88 17.04
C ALA A 242 -6.57 12.55 15.75
N ILE A 243 -7.26 12.29 14.65
CA ILE A 243 -6.68 12.05 13.34
C ILE A 243 -6.67 13.36 12.56
N LYS A 244 -5.59 14.08 12.69
CA LYS A 244 -5.37 15.39 12.03
C LYS A 244 -3.90 15.53 11.66
N ASP A 245 -3.63 16.35 10.64
CA ASP A 245 -2.26 16.68 10.30
C ASP A 245 -1.54 17.38 11.46
N GLU A 246 -0.34 16.95 11.74
CA GLU A 246 0.54 17.60 12.73
C GLU A 246 1.65 18.34 12.00
N ILE A 247 1.89 19.57 12.44
CA ILE A 247 2.97 20.41 11.93
C ILE A 247 4.01 20.56 13.04
N GLN A 248 5.17 19.97 12.82
CA GLN A 248 6.31 20.10 13.72
C GLN A 248 7.30 21.09 13.13
N THR A 249 7.56 22.19 13.81
CA THR A 249 8.51 23.21 13.37
C THR A 249 9.73 23.19 14.28
N GLU A 250 10.87 22.75 13.73
CA GLU A 250 12.17 22.84 14.39
C GLU A 250 13.04 23.89 13.67
N GLY A 251 13.17 25.06 14.27
CA GLY A 251 13.90 26.18 13.68
C GLY A 251 13.26 26.69 12.40
N ARG A 252 13.93 26.51 11.23
CA ARG A 252 13.41 26.89 9.91
C ARG A 252 12.81 25.73 9.14
N ILE A 253 12.77 24.56 9.73
CA ILE A 253 12.26 23.33 9.08
C ILE A 253 10.87 23.05 9.62
N THR A 254 9.90 22.98 8.71
CA THR A 254 8.54 22.57 9.02
C THR A 254 8.34 21.16 8.45
N ASN A 255 8.06 20.21 9.35
CA ASN A 255 7.75 18.84 8.97
C ASN A 255 6.23 18.62 9.17
N ARG A 256 5.56 18.04 8.19
CA ARG A 256 4.13 17.69 8.26
C ARG A 256 4.00 16.18 8.39
N ILE A 257 3.37 15.73 9.46
CA ILE A 257 2.91 14.35 9.62
C ILE A 257 1.46 14.31 9.17
N TYR A 258 1.16 13.48 8.18
CA TYR A 258 -0.19 13.41 7.65
C TYR A 258 -1.12 12.64 8.58
N ALA A 259 -2.36 13.08 8.69
CA ALA A 259 -3.42 12.42 9.46
C ALA A 259 -3.54 10.92 9.11
N TRP A 260 -3.37 10.57 7.84
CA TRP A 260 -3.39 9.18 7.38
C TRP A 260 -2.22 8.34 7.93
N GLU A 261 -1.05 8.92 8.15
CA GLU A 261 0.09 8.23 8.77
C GLU A 261 -0.21 7.96 10.24
N ILE A 262 -0.77 8.95 10.96
CA ILE A 262 -1.21 8.79 12.36
C ILE A 262 -2.25 7.67 12.47
N PHE A 263 -3.19 7.60 11.54
CA PHE A 263 -4.18 6.52 11.50
C PHE A 263 -3.53 5.14 11.29
N LYS A 264 -2.58 5.01 10.38
CA LYS A 264 -1.84 3.75 10.16
C LYS A 264 -1.01 3.33 11.38
N ASP A 265 -0.39 4.28 12.05
CA ASP A 265 0.37 4.05 13.28
C ASP A 265 -0.56 3.66 14.43
N THR A 266 -1.74 4.27 14.51
CA THR A 266 -2.80 3.86 15.46
C THR A 266 -3.21 2.40 15.23
N ILE A 267 -3.45 1.98 13.99
CA ILE A 267 -3.76 0.58 13.69
C ILE A 267 -2.60 -0.33 14.11
N ALA A 268 -1.36 0.05 13.81
CA ALA A 268 -0.18 -0.76 14.17
C ALA A 268 -0.01 -0.89 15.69
N GLU A 269 -0.41 0.12 16.46
CA GLU A 269 -0.43 0.05 17.92
C GLU A 269 -1.55 -0.86 18.42
N LEU A 270 -2.75 -0.76 17.84
CA LEU A 270 -3.88 -1.63 18.16
C LEU A 270 -3.63 -3.11 17.81
N GLU A 271 -2.86 -3.39 16.76
CA GLU A 271 -2.45 -4.76 16.39
C GLU A 271 -1.61 -5.44 17.48
N LYS A 272 -0.88 -4.68 18.29
CA LYS A 272 -0.10 -5.23 19.44
C LYS A 272 -0.98 -5.76 20.56
N LYS A 273 -2.21 -5.25 20.65
CA LYS A 273 -3.20 -5.59 21.67
C LYS A 273 -2.74 -5.38 23.13
N ASP A 274 -1.82 -4.45 23.34
CA ASP A 274 -1.34 -4.04 24.66
C ASP A 274 -2.21 -2.91 25.23
N ASN A 275 -3.51 -3.18 25.33
CA ASN A 275 -4.51 -2.23 25.83
C ASN A 275 -5.75 -2.97 26.34
N THR A 276 -6.68 -2.24 26.98
CA THR A 276 -7.90 -2.79 27.58
C THR A 276 -9.19 -2.45 26.82
N PHE A 277 -9.09 -1.81 25.67
CA PHE A 277 -10.25 -1.45 24.86
C PHE A 277 -10.96 -2.69 24.31
N LYS A 278 -12.28 -2.60 24.21
CA LYS A 278 -13.15 -3.62 23.62
C LYS A 278 -13.81 -3.16 22.32
N THR A 279 -13.97 -1.84 22.19
CA THR A 279 -14.66 -1.23 21.04
C THR A 279 -13.77 -0.22 20.37
N ILE A 280 -13.59 -0.36 19.06
CA ILE A 280 -12.87 0.59 18.19
C ILE A 280 -13.87 1.30 17.30
N ILE A 281 -13.89 2.62 17.34
CA ILE A 281 -14.84 3.47 16.63
C ILE A 281 -14.05 4.40 15.71
N VAL A 282 -14.42 4.47 14.43
CA VAL A 282 -13.88 5.45 13.46
C VAL A 282 -14.96 6.47 13.15
N ASP A 283 -14.76 7.71 13.56
CA ASP A 283 -15.72 8.81 13.43
C ASP A 283 -15.00 10.08 12.92
N LEU A 284 -15.07 10.45 11.62
CA LEU A 284 -15.88 9.97 10.51
C LEU A 284 -15.06 9.25 9.43
N LEU A 285 -15.69 8.31 8.71
CA LEU A 285 -15.04 7.52 7.67
C LEU A 285 -14.79 8.31 6.38
N GLU A 286 -15.66 9.21 5.98
CA GLU A 286 -15.48 10.08 4.80
C GLU A 286 -14.30 11.03 4.95
N ASP A 287 -14.10 11.63 6.14
CA ASP A 287 -12.96 12.49 6.42
C ASP A 287 -11.66 11.69 6.38
N LEU A 288 -11.70 10.47 6.93
CA LEU A 288 -10.58 9.56 6.88
C LEU A 288 -10.21 9.19 5.43
N TYR A 289 -11.20 9.03 4.55
CA TYR A 289 -10.98 8.79 3.11
C TYR A 289 -10.31 10.00 2.44
N GLU A 290 -10.71 11.20 2.82
CA GLU A 290 -10.10 12.45 2.33
C GLU A 290 -8.65 12.59 2.82
N HIS A 291 -8.35 12.28 4.08
CA HIS A 291 -6.98 12.23 4.59
C HIS A 291 -6.10 11.22 3.85
N CYS A 292 -6.66 10.06 3.51
CA CYS A 292 -5.97 9.08 2.65
C CYS A 292 -5.68 9.66 1.26
N ARG A 293 -6.64 10.37 0.66
CA ARG A 293 -6.46 11.03 -0.64
C ARG A 293 -5.32 12.04 -0.61
N GLN A 294 -5.31 12.93 0.38
CA GLN A 294 -4.27 13.95 0.53
C GLN A 294 -2.88 13.33 0.71
N TYR A 295 -2.78 12.29 1.53
CA TYR A 295 -1.54 11.54 1.73
C TYR A 295 -1.03 10.88 0.45
N VAL A 296 -1.90 10.18 -0.29
CA VAL A 296 -1.53 9.51 -1.54
C VAL A 296 -1.12 10.52 -2.60
N TYR A 297 -1.83 11.66 -2.72
CA TYR A 297 -1.50 12.72 -3.65
C TYR A 297 -0.13 13.32 -3.35
N PHE A 298 0.16 13.58 -2.09
CA PHE A 298 1.49 14.04 -1.69
C PHE A 298 2.57 13.02 -2.01
N LYS A 299 2.37 11.76 -1.63
CA LYS A 299 3.34 10.68 -1.83
C LYS A 299 3.66 10.42 -3.30
N GLU A 300 2.67 10.58 -4.17
CA GLU A 300 2.79 10.37 -5.61
C GLU A 300 3.11 11.66 -6.39
N ASN A 301 3.29 12.80 -5.69
CA ASN A 301 3.50 14.13 -6.28
C ASN A 301 2.41 14.53 -7.29
N ILE A 302 1.16 14.23 -6.96
CA ILE A 302 -0.01 14.63 -7.73
C ILE A 302 -0.46 16.00 -7.24
N THR A 303 -0.32 17.05 -8.07
CA THR A 303 -0.68 18.41 -7.71
C THR A 303 -2.11 18.76 -8.10
N HIS A 304 -2.62 18.12 -9.15
CA HIS A 304 -3.98 18.35 -9.64
C HIS A 304 -4.61 17.02 -10.09
N GLU A 305 -5.94 16.90 -9.97
CA GLU A 305 -6.68 15.72 -10.41
C GLU A 305 -6.50 15.40 -11.90
N SER A 306 -6.22 16.42 -12.73
CA SER A 306 -5.93 16.25 -14.16
C SER A 306 -4.59 15.59 -14.46
N ASP A 307 -3.68 15.52 -13.50
CA ASP A 307 -2.31 15.00 -13.72
C ASP A 307 -2.30 13.49 -13.98
N ASP A 308 -3.17 12.75 -13.29
CA ASP A 308 -3.41 11.32 -13.52
C ASP A 308 -4.80 10.89 -12.98
N PRO A 309 -5.91 11.29 -13.60
CA PRO A 309 -7.23 11.19 -13.00
C PRO A 309 -7.71 9.75 -12.74
N PHE A 310 -7.25 8.79 -13.54
CA PHE A 310 -7.67 7.39 -13.38
C PHE A 310 -6.80 6.61 -12.42
N ARG A 311 -5.48 6.78 -12.48
CA ARG A 311 -4.54 6.03 -11.63
C ARG A 311 -4.47 6.56 -10.22
N ALA A 312 -4.61 7.89 -10.03
CA ALA A 312 -4.62 8.51 -8.72
C ALA A 312 -5.73 7.95 -7.83
N TRP A 313 -6.96 7.90 -8.36
CA TRP A 313 -8.09 7.37 -7.62
C TRP A 313 -8.03 5.87 -7.34
N ASP A 314 -7.42 5.10 -8.23
CA ASP A 314 -7.19 3.67 -8.00
C ASP A 314 -6.19 3.44 -6.87
N LYS A 315 -5.11 4.22 -6.82
CA LYS A 315 -4.13 4.19 -5.73
C LYS A 315 -4.75 4.58 -4.39
N VAL A 316 -5.54 5.68 -4.35
CA VAL A 316 -6.27 6.09 -3.14
C VAL A 316 -7.20 4.98 -2.67
N THR A 317 -7.99 4.41 -3.57
CA THR A 317 -8.93 3.34 -3.25
C THR A 317 -8.22 2.10 -2.72
N THR A 318 -7.09 1.74 -3.31
CA THR A 318 -6.30 0.57 -2.91
C THR A 318 -5.65 0.78 -1.54
N GLU A 319 -5.00 1.92 -1.30
CA GLU A 319 -4.40 2.27 -0.02
C GLU A 319 -5.44 2.29 1.10
N PHE A 320 -6.57 2.97 0.84
CA PHE A 320 -7.66 3.07 1.81
C PHE A 320 -8.24 1.72 2.18
N LEU A 321 -8.66 0.93 1.18
CA LEU A 321 -9.30 -0.36 1.42
C LEU A 321 -8.34 -1.39 2.04
N THR A 322 -7.06 -1.33 1.72
CA THR A 322 -6.04 -2.19 2.36
C THR A 322 -5.92 -1.86 3.84
N THR A 323 -5.88 -0.58 4.17
CA THR A 323 -5.79 -0.13 5.58
C THR A 323 -7.08 -0.40 6.34
N ILE A 324 -8.25 -0.17 5.74
CA ILE A 324 -9.54 -0.53 6.37
C ILE A 324 -9.66 -2.04 6.59
N LYS A 325 -9.17 -2.89 5.69
CA LYS A 325 -9.11 -4.34 5.93
C LYS A 325 -8.25 -4.71 7.13
N ARG A 326 -7.11 -4.02 7.34
CA ARG A 326 -6.29 -4.21 8.55
C ARG A 326 -7.08 -3.86 9.80
N LEU A 327 -7.74 -2.69 9.82
CA LEU A 327 -8.63 -2.26 10.91
C LEU A 327 -9.71 -3.32 11.19
N MET A 328 -10.41 -3.77 10.13
CA MET A 328 -11.49 -4.75 10.25
C MET A 328 -11.01 -6.14 10.70
N ASN A 329 -9.72 -6.44 10.63
CA ASN A 329 -9.12 -7.69 11.10
C ASN A 329 -8.57 -7.60 12.53
N LEU A 330 -8.62 -6.44 13.18
CA LEU A 330 -8.23 -6.29 14.57
C LEU A 330 -9.08 -7.18 15.48
N ASP A 331 -8.48 -7.74 16.50
CA ASP A 331 -9.14 -8.64 17.45
C ASP A 331 -9.74 -7.87 18.63
N TYR A 332 -10.84 -7.14 18.37
CA TYR A 332 -11.66 -6.42 19.34
C TYR A 332 -13.12 -6.86 19.26
N ASP A 333 -13.86 -6.70 20.34
CA ASP A 333 -15.25 -7.18 20.42
C ASP A 333 -16.17 -6.44 19.45
N ASN A 334 -15.95 -5.13 19.28
CA ASN A 334 -16.75 -4.31 18.37
C ASN A 334 -15.84 -3.41 17.54
N ILE A 335 -16.12 -3.32 16.23
CA ILE A 335 -15.49 -2.35 15.32
C ILE A 335 -16.61 -1.60 14.61
N ILE A 336 -16.63 -0.29 14.78
CA ILE A 336 -17.71 0.57 14.31
C ILE A 336 -17.15 1.63 13.39
N LEU A 337 -17.74 1.72 12.20
CA LEU A 337 -17.48 2.79 11.24
C LEU A 337 -18.66 3.75 11.27
N VAL A 338 -18.38 5.05 11.32
CA VAL A 338 -19.40 6.10 11.36
C VAL A 338 -19.27 6.99 10.12
N SER A 339 -20.39 7.35 9.51
CA SER A 339 -20.44 8.26 8.37
C SER A 339 -21.62 9.23 8.45
N HIS A 340 -21.53 10.36 7.78
CA HIS A 340 -22.72 11.14 7.45
C HIS A 340 -23.50 10.50 6.29
N GLU A 341 -24.76 10.85 6.16
CA GLU A 341 -25.55 10.47 5.00
C GLU A 341 -25.37 11.49 3.87
N ASP A 342 -25.39 10.97 2.64
CA ASP A 342 -25.47 11.75 1.41
C ASP A 342 -26.88 11.60 0.82
N THR A 343 -27.56 12.73 0.67
CA THR A 343 -28.89 12.84 0.05
C THR A 343 -28.84 13.70 -1.21
N SER A 344 -27.63 13.94 -1.76
CA SER A 344 -27.44 14.84 -2.90
C SER A 344 -27.75 14.21 -4.25
N LYS A 345 -27.89 12.87 -4.32
CA LYS A 345 -28.04 12.16 -5.58
C LYS A 345 -29.48 11.67 -5.79
N ASP A 346 -30.09 12.16 -6.83
CA ASP A 346 -31.35 11.67 -7.35
C ASP A 346 -31.11 10.61 -8.43
N PHE A 347 -31.92 9.58 -8.45
CA PHE A 347 -32.02 8.67 -9.56
C PHE A 347 -33.46 8.62 -10.10
N THR A 348 -33.57 8.42 -11.40
CA THR A 348 -34.87 8.33 -12.05
C THR A 348 -35.24 6.86 -12.19
N ARG A 349 -36.35 6.45 -11.59
CA ARG A 349 -36.91 5.12 -11.80
C ARG A 349 -37.35 4.92 -13.24
N ARG A 350 -37.50 3.68 -13.66
CA ARG A 350 -38.08 3.34 -14.98
C ARG A 350 -39.49 3.90 -15.17
N SER A 351 -40.21 4.19 -14.07
CA SER A 351 -41.51 4.87 -14.06
C SER A 351 -41.42 6.37 -14.37
N GLY A 352 -40.25 6.96 -14.41
CA GLY A 352 -40.05 8.39 -14.60
C GLY A 352 -39.93 9.21 -13.31
N ASP A 353 -40.17 8.59 -12.14
CA ASP A 353 -40.12 9.27 -10.85
C ASP A 353 -38.69 9.55 -10.43
N LYS A 354 -38.41 10.79 -10.00
CA LYS A 354 -37.13 11.14 -9.36
C LYS A 354 -37.19 10.80 -7.88
N ILE A 355 -36.21 10.04 -7.41
CA ILE A 355 -36.11 9.64 -6.02
C ILE A 355 -34.70 9.93 -5.51
N THR A 356 -34.62 10.58 -4.36
CA THR A 356 -33.35 10.87 -3.70
C THR A 356 -32.81 9.61 -3.03
N SER A 357 -31.58 9.21 -3.36
CA SER A 357 -30.93 8.09 -2.70
C SER A 357 -30.35 8.54 -1.36
N ILE A 358 -30.49 7.69 -0.35
CA ILE A 358 -29.95 7.91 1.00
C ILE A 358 -28.86 6.88 1.24
N LYS A 359 -27.61 7.33 1.37
CA LYS A 359 -26.45 6.47 1.48
C LYS A 359 -25.35 7.13 2.33
N PRO A 360 -24.35 6.37 2.81
CA PRO A 360 -23.17 6.97 3.44
C PRO A 360 -22.45 7.91 2.48
N ASN A 361 -21.91 9.01 3.01
CA ASN A 361 -21.21 10.05 2.23
C ASN A 361 -19.80 9.59 1.84
N ILE A 362 -19.70 8.53 1.07
CA ILE A 362 -18.46 7.99 0.51
C ILE A 362 -18.71 7.51 -0.93
N ARG A 363 -17.66 7.39 -1.73
CA ARG A 363 -17.79 6.95 -3.13
C ARG A 363 -18.43 5.57 -3.24
N ASP A 364 -19.39 5.39 -4.15
CA ASP A 364 -20.20 4.18 -4.29
C ASP A 364 -19.37 2.88 -4.39
N LYS A 365 -18.28 2.90 -5.19
CA LYS A 365 -17.39 1.73 -5.33
C LYS A 365 -16.68 1.37 -4.03
N VAL A 366 -16.38 2.35 -3.19
CA VAL A 366 -15.76 2.15 -1.88
C VAL A 366 -16.80 1.69 -0.88
N ALA A 367 -17.98 2.34 -0.87
CA ALA A 367 -19.11 2.00 -0.02
C ALA A 367 -19.52 0.51 -0.15
N LEU A 368 -19.66 0.02 -1.37
CA LEU A 368 -20.01 -1.39 -1.63
C LEU A 368 -18.96 -2.38 -1.09
N LYS A 369 -17.67 -2.02 -1.19
CA LYS A 369 -16.59 -2.88 -0.67
C LYS A 369 -16.56 -2.89 0.86
N ILE A 370 -16.80 -1.73 1.50
CA ILE A 370 -16.85 -1.62 2.97
C ILE A 370 -18.09 -2.35 3.51
N ALA A 371 -19.26 -2.17 2.89
CA ALA A 371 -20.48 -2.90 3.26
C ALA A 371 -20.28 -4.43 3.22
N GLY A 372 -19.46 -4.92 2.30
CA GLY A 372 -19.06 -6.33 2.25
C GLY A 372 -18.12 -6.78 3.38
N MET A 373 -17.55 -5.87 4.18
CA MET A 373 -16.63 -6.19 5.27
C MET A 373 -17.30 -6.20 6.64
N VAL A 374 -18.44 -5.51 6.78
CA VAL A 374 -19.18 -5.39 8.05
C VAL A 374 -20.33 -6.39 8.12
N ASP A 375 -20.80 -6.64 9.33
CA ASP A 375 -21.97 -7.52 9.56
C ASP A 375 -23.28 -6.80 9.28
N VAL A 376 -23.33 -5.49 9.60
CA VAL A 376 -24.53 -4.66 9.47
C VAL A 376 -24.14 -3.27 8.99
N VAL A 377 -24.89 -2.77 8.00
CA VAL A 377 -24.95 -1.36 7.63
C VAL A 377 -26.33 -0.85 7.98
N ALA A 378 -26.40 0.18 8.83
CA ALA A 378 -27.67 0.72 9.28
C ALA A 378 -27.68 2.24 9.35
N ARG A 379 -28.87 2.81 9.14
CA ARG A 379 -29.11 4.25 9.20
C ARG A 379 -29.62 4.64 10.58
N ILE A 380 -29.07 5.71 11.14
CA ILE A 380 -29.61 6.37 12.33
C ILE A 380 -30.52 7.49 11.87
N VAL A 381 -31.76 7.45 12.35
CA VAL A 381 -32.79 8.43 12.02
C VAL A 381 -33.20 9.16 13.30
N SER A 382 -33.37 10.48 13.20
CA SER A 382 -33.91 11.32 14.25
C SER A 382 -35.19 11.99 13.76
N GLU A 383 -36.33 11.61 14.30
CA GLU A 383 -37.63 12.16 13.97
C GLU A 383 -38.40 12.50 15.25
N ASP A 384 -38.92 13.73 15.35
CA ASP A 384 -39.70 14.19 16.50
C ASP A 384 -39.05 13.94 17.89
N GLY A 385 -37.71 14.08 17.94
CA GLY A 385 -36.94 13.86 19.18
C GLY A 385 -36.75 12.39 19.54
N LYS A 386 -37.18 11.45 18.69
CA LYS A 386 -36.89 10.03 18.81
C LYS A 386 -35.72 9.63 17.92
N TYR A 387 -34.80 8.89 18.48
CA TYR A 387 -33.64 8.37 17.78
C TYR A 387 -33.81 6.88 17.56
N THR A 388 -33.69 6.44 16.32
CA THR A 388 -33.90 5.04 15.95
C THR A 388 -32.78 4.51 15.07
N PHE A 389 -32.56 3.22 15.21
CA PHE A 389 -31.59 2.46 14.42
C PHE A 389 -32.39 1.70 13.35
N ASN A 390 -32.24 2.10 12.10
CA ASN A 390 -33.04 1.57 11.00
C ASN A 390 -32.21 0.62 10.13
N PHE A 391 -32.62 -0.64 10.05
CA PHE A 391 -31.99 -1.71 9.26
C PHE A 391 -32.60 -1.85 7.85
N LYS A 392 -33.50 -0.95 7.49
CA LYS A 392 -34.16 -1.00 6.19
C LYS A 392 -33.12 -0.83 5.07
N SER A 393 -33.21 -1.73 4.10
CA SER A 393 -32.44 -1.66 2.86
C SER A 393 -33.39 -1.84 1.69
N ASP A 394 -33.43 -0.86 0.82
CA ASP A 394 -34.21 -0.89 -0.42
C ASP A 394 -33.49 -0.14 -1.53
N GLU A 395 -34.16 0.15 -2.64
CA GLU A 395 -33.58 0.88 -3.77
C GLU A 395 -33.14 2.32 -3.41
N VAL A 396 -33.71 2.87 -2.34
CA VAL A 396 -33.54 4.26 -1.92
C VAL A 396 -32.52 4.38 -0.78
N VAL A 397 -32.62 3.46 0.20
CA VAL A 397 -31.81 3.46 1.43
C VAL A 397 -30.72 2.41 1.35
N PHE A 398 -29.48 2.86 1.41
CA PHE A 398 -28.32 1.98 1.46
C PHE A 398 -28.24 1.28 2.82
N GLY A 399 -28.28 -0.03 2.84
CA GLY A 399 -28.24 -0.78 4.08
C GLY A 399 -28.15 -2.28 3.86
N GLY A 400 -28.33 -3.03 4.94
CA GLY A 400 -28.30 -4.49 4.90
C GLY A 400 -27.11 -5.08 5.62
N GLY A 401 -26.89 -6.37 5.46
CA GLY A 401 -25.78 -7.05 6.14
C GLY A 401 -25.88 -8.56 6.05
N ARG A 402 -24.88 -9.20 6.67
CA ARG A 402 -24.81 -10.67 6.80
C ARG A 402 -25.70 -11.16 7.93
N LEU A 403 -25.91 -10.30 8.93
CA LEU A 403 -26.81 -10.57 10.04
C LEU A 403 -28.27 -10.44 9.57
N LYS A 404 -29.07 -11.51 9.66
CA LYS A 404 -30.47 -11.45 9.32
C LYS A 404 -31.26 -10.88 10.51
N VAL A 405 -31.50 -9.59 10.47
CA VAL A 405 -32.28 -8.87 11.46
C VAL A 405 -33.75 -8.90 11.04
N ASP A 406 -34.63 -9.36 11.93
CA ASP A 406 -36.07 -9.38 11.68
C ASP A 406 -36.72 -8.01 11.98
N ALA A 407 -36.19 -7.29 12.95
CA ALA A 407 -36.62 -5.93 13.27
C ALA A 407 -36.21 -4.95 12.15
N LYS A 408 -37.16 -4.16 11.68
CA LYS A 408 -36.86 -3.08 10.71
C LYS A 408 -36.27 -1.87 11.36
N GLU A 409 -36.61 -1.64 12.63
CA GLU A 409 -36.24 -0.49 13.41
C GLU A 409 -36.22 -0.85 14.89
N ILE A 410 -35.25 -0.30 15.63
CA ILE A 410 -35.12 -0.40 17.09
C ILE A 410 -34.79 0.98 17.68
N PRO A 411 -35.03 1.24 18.97
CA PRO A 411 -34.48 2.41 19.64
C PRO A 411 -32.96 2.51 19.47
N LEU A 412 -32.43 3.72 19.47
CA LEU A 412 -30.98 3.96 19.38
C LEU A 412 -30.35 3.68 20.75
N ASP A 413 -30.20 2.41 21.08
CA ASP A 413 -29.64 1.92 22.32
C ASP A 413 -28.70 0.74 22.07
N VAL A 414 -27.60 0.66 22.83
CA VAL A 414 -26.54 -0.34 22.64
C VAL A 414 -26.99 -1.72 23.12
N GLU A 415 -27.75 -1.77 24.23
CA GLU A 415 -28.25 -3.04 24.78
C GLU A 415 -29.28 -3.67 23.84
N GLU A 416 -30.21 -2.86 23.31
CA GLU A 416 -31.19 -3.29 22.29
C GLU A 416 -30.48 -3.83 21.03
N LEU A 417 -29.42 -3.17 20.58
CA LEU A 417 -28.61 -3.66 19.46
C LEU A 417 -27.94 -5.00 19.77
N PHE A 418 -27.43 -5.20 20.98
CA PHE A 418 -26.82 -6.46 21.39
C PHE A 418 -27.84 -7.60 21.45
N GLU A 419 -29.07 -7.34 21.91
CA GLU A 419 -30.14 -8.35 21.88
C GLU A 419 -30.52 -8.73 20.44
N VAL A 420 -30.53 -7.78 19.51
CA VAL A 420 -30.74 -8.07 18.08
C VAL A 420 -29.62 -8.98 17.53
N TYR A 421 -28.36 -8.70 17.86
CA TYR A 421 -27.22 -9.55 17.45
C TYR A 421 -27.33 -10.95 18.04
N LYS A 422 -27.69 -11.07 19.32
CA LYS A 422 -27.87 -12.35 20.01
C LYS A 422 -28.97 -13.17 19.36
N ALA A 423 -30.15 -12.58 19.15
CA ALA A 423 -31.29 -13.23 18.54
C ALA A 423 -30.97 -13.72 17.10
N ALA A 424 -30.30 -12.89 16.31
CA ALA A 424 -29.90 -13.25 14.94
C ALA A 424 -28.83 -14.36 14.93
N THR A 425 -27.90 -14.36 15.88
CA THR A 425 -26.86 -15.40 16.03
C THR A 425 -27.47 -16.73 16.44
N GLU A 426 -28.39 -16.73 17.41
CA GLU A 426 -29.14 -17.94 17.83
C GLU A 426 -29.96 -18.52 16.67
N LYS A 427 -30.60 -17.66 15.89
CA LYS A 427 -31.34 -18.07 14.72
C LYS A 427 -30.45 -18.66 13.62
N ALA A 428 -29.29 -18.10 13.43
CA ALA A 428 -28.26 -18.62 12.51
C ALA A 428 -27.72 -19.98 12.99
N ALA A 429 -27.50 -20.12 14.31
CA ALA A 429 -27.02 -21.37 14.91
C ALA A 429 -28.03 -22.53 14.79
N LYS A 430 -29.33 -22.24 14.87
CA LYS A 430 -30.39 -23.21 14.70
C LYS A 430 -30.64 -23.64 13.22
N ARG A 431 -30.06 -22.89 12.24
CA ARG A 431 -30.08 -23.28 10.84
C ARG A 431 -29.12 -24.46 10.62
N THR A 432 -29.59 -25.68 10.67
CA THR A 432 -28.92 -26.80 10.01
C THR A 432 -28.72 -26.44 8.55
N PRO A 433 -27.48 -26.44 8.02
CA PRO A 433 -27.29 -26.24 6.60
C PRO A 433 -28.10 -27.32 5.90
N ASN A 434 -29.09 -26.96 5.08
CA ASN A 434 -29.67 -27.86 4.12
C ASN A 434 -28.54 -28.38 3.26
N ARG A 435 -27.97 -29.51 3.66
CA ARG A 435 -27.19 -30.31 2.74
C ARG A 435 -28.16 -30.62 1.62
N PRO A 436 -27.93 -30.24 0.36
CA PRO A 436 -28.61 -30.96 -0.71
C PRO A 436 -28.29 -32.40 -0.37
N LYS A 437 -29.32 -33.23 -0.16
CA LYS A 437 -29.17 -34.67 -0.13
C LYS A 437 -28.54 -34.96 -1.48
N GLY A 438 -27.22 -35.03 -1.50
CA GLY A 438 -26.49 -35.58 -2.61
C GLY A 438 -27.00 -36.99 -2.68
N GLY A 439 -27.95 -37.21 -3.56
CA GLY A 439 -28.08 -38.51 -4.16
C GLY A 439 -26.67 -38.79 -4.67
N ASP A 440 -26.16 -39.94 -4.31
CA ASP A 440 -25.00 -40.52 -4.97
C ASP A 440 -25.11 -40.17 -6.44
N ILE A 441 -24.16 -39.40 -6.95
CA ILE A 441 -23.97 -39.26 -8.38
C ILE A 441 -22.94 -40.35 -8.71
N PRO A 442 -23.36 -41.58 -9.04
CA PRO A 442 -22.46 -42.69 -9.36
C PRO A 442 -21.74 -42.43 -10.69
N PHE A 443 -22.17 -41.40 -11.41
CA PHE A 443 -21.76 -41.16 -12.81
C PHE A 443 -20.46 -40.39 -13.00
N LEU A 444 -19.92 -39.74 -11.93
CA LEU A 444 -18.67 -38.97 -12.07
C LEU A 444 -17.41 -39.74 -11.64
N SER A 445 -17.51 -40.79 -10.82
CA SER A 445 -16.35 -41.61 -10.43
C SER A 445 -15.92 -42.55 -11.56
N GLU A 446 -16.82 -43.26 -12.19
CA GLU A 446 -16.47 -44.16 -13.30
C GLU A 446 -15.98 -43.48 -14.55
N LYS A 447 -16.44 -42.23 -14.82
CA LYS A 447 -15.93 -41.44 -15.96
C LYS A 447 -14.61 -40.81 -15.69
N ALA A 448 -14.33 -40.43 -14.44
CA ALA A 448 -13.03 -39.88 -14.05
C ALA A 448 -11.95 -40.99 -14.00
N GLU A 449 -12.30 -42.20 -13.58
CA GLU A 449 -11.40 -43.34 -13.63
C GLU A 449 -11.07 -43.78 -15.05
N LYS A 450 -12.07 -43.84 -15.95
CA LYS A 450 -11.84 -44.16 -17.36
C LYS A 450 -11.00 -43.11 -18.09
N ILE A 451 -11.22 -41.82 -17.82
CA ILE A 451 -10.40 -40.74 -18.41
C ILE A 451 -8.97 -40.79 -17.86
N ALA A 452 -8.78 -41.16 -16.58
CA ALA A 452 -7.46 -41.32 -16.01
C ALA A 452 -6.73 -42.54 -16.57
N GLU A 453 -7.42 -43.63 -16.87
CA GLU A 453 -6.86 -44.82 -17.53
C GLU A 453 -6.52 -44.53 -19.01
N GLU A 454 -7.40 -43.85 -19.78
CA GLU A 454 -7.13 -43.44 -21.14
C GLU A 454 -5.94 -42.49 -21.25
N VAL A 455 -5.78 -41.52 -20.35
CA VAL A 455 -4.62 -40.61 -20.30
C VAL A 455 -3.34 -41.32 -19.88
N ALA A 456 -3.43 -42.35 -19.05
CA ALA A 456 -2.26 -43.15 -18.64
C ALA A 456 -1.79 -44.05 -19.81
N GLU A 457 -2.70 -44.66 -20.56
CA GLU A 457 -2.35 -45.44 -21.78
C GLU A 457 -1.78 -44.56 -22.91
N GLU A 458 -2.29 -43.32 -23.12
CA GLU A 458 -1.72 -42.38 -24.09
C GLU A 458 -0.30 -41.94 -23.69
N LEU A 459 0.00 -41.76 -22.40
CA LEU A 459 1.34 -41.39 -21.93
C LEU A 459 2.34 -42.55 -21.98
N GLU A 460 1.88 -43.80 -21.88
CA GLU A 460 2.76 -44.98 -22.05
C GLU A 460 3.10 -45.24 -23.53
N THR A 461 2.17 -44.98 -24.45
CA THR A 461 2.42 -45.13 -25.89
C THR A 461 3.34 -44.04 -26.46
N GLU A 462 3.27 -42.79 -25.95
CA GLU A 462 4.23 -41.73 -26.36
C GLU A 462 5.66 -41.97 -25.81
N SER A 463 5.82 -42.76 -24.73
CA SER A 463 7.14 -43.06 -24.15
C SER A 463 7.86 -44.24 -24.86
N GLU A 464 7.20 -45.01 -25.73
CA GLU A 464 7.79 -46.12 -26.49
C GLU A 464 8.18 -45.70 -27.93
N GLU A 465 7.60 -44.63 -28.50
CA GLU A 465 7.96 -44.15 -29.84
C GLU A 465 9.24 -43.29 -29.86
N ASP A 466 9.73 -42.78 -28.72
CA ASP A 466 10.96 -41.96 -28.67
C ASP A 466 12.28 -42.77 -28.51
N LYS A 467 12.26 -44.10 -28.69
CA LYS A 467 13.49 -44.93 -28.52
C LYS A 467 14.09 -45.50 -29.80
N ASP A 468 13.51 -45.26 -30.93
CA ASP A 468 14.07 -45.75 -32.18
C ASP A 468 14.10 -44.66 -33.26
N VAL A 469 15.09 -43.77 -33.24
CA VAL A 469 15.74 -43.17 -34.41
C VAL A 469 17.02 -42.48 -33.94
N SER A 470 18.13 -43.17 -34.02
CA SER A 470 19.47 -42.60 -34.07
C SER A 470 19.96 -42.59 -35.52
N GLU A 471 20.61 -41.47 -35.86
CA GLU A 471 21.58 -41.30 -36.97
C GLU A 471 21.01 -41.27 -38.39
N ASP A 472 21.07 -40.14 -38.96
CA ASP A 472 21.80 -39.67 -40.12
C ASP A 472 21.08 -38.57 -40.91
N ASP A 473 21.91 -37.65 -41.29
CA ASP A 473 21.94 -36.77 -42.46
C ASP A 473 21.46 -35.33 -42.36
N LYS A 474 22.50 -34.55 -42.58
CA LYS A 474 22.55 -33.12 -42.94
C LYS A 474 21.84 -32.85 -44.25
N ASN A 475 21.23 -31.72 -44.33
CA ASN A 475 21.28 -30.67 -45.36
C ASN A 475 19.93 -30.10 -45.79
N ASP A 476 20.02 -28.78 -45.93
CA ASP A 476 19.33 -27.87 -46.86
C ASP A 476 18.02 -27.17 -46.42
N VAL A 477 18.27 -25.92 -46.18
CA VAL A 477 17.55 -24.66 -46.38
C VAL A 477 16.37 -24.73 -47.37
N GLU A 478 15.19 -24.26 -46.94
CA GLU A 478 14.37 -23.30 -47.70
C GLU A 478 13.27 -22.64 -46.87
N GLU A 479 13.35 -21.30 -46.79
CA GLU A 479 12.31 -20.41 -46.29
C GLU A 479 11.05 -20.43 -47.17
N LYS A 480 9.85 -20.44 -46.57
CA LYS A 480 8.64 -19.89 -47.20
C LYS A 480 7.72 -19.22 -46.19
N PRO A 481 7.05 -18.12 -46.59
CA PRO A 481 6.53 -17.12 -45.68
C PRO A 481 5.08 -17.33 -45.21
N ARG A 482 4.79 -16.90 -43.97
CA ARG A 482 3.45 -16.91 -43.37
C ARG A 482 2.55 -15.84 -43.96
N ARG A 483 1.42 -16.25 -44.54
CA ARG A 483 0.33 -15.40 -45.05
C ARG A 483 -0.44 -14.74 -43.89
N ARG A 484 -0.56 -13.43 -44.00
CA ARG A 484 -1.49 -12.59 -43.20
C ARG A 484 -2.95 -12.86 -43.64
N ALA A 485 -3.83 -13.16 -42.66
CA ALA A 485 -5.26 -13.13 -42.88
C ALA A 485 -5.79 -11.70 -42.83
N ARG A 486 -6.48 -11.29 -43.84
CA ARG A 486 -7.11 -10.01 -44.10
C ARG A 486 -8.51 -9.99 -43.43
N ARG A 487 -8.78 -9.05 -42.57
CA ARG A 487 -10.11 -8.80 -41.98
C ARG A 487 -10.91 -7.91 -42.96
N VAL A 488 -12.03 -8.42 -43.42
CA VAL A 488 -12.99 -7.72 -44.28
C VAL A 488 -13.84 -6.80 -43.40
N ARG A 489 -13.94 -5.53 -43.82
CA ARG A 489 -14.96 -4.55 -43.35
C ARG A 489 -16.21 -4.71 -44.18
N SER A 490 -17.36 -4.86 -43.58
CA SER A 490 -18.63 -4.56 -44.22
C SER A 490 -19.14 -3.20 -43.72
N LYS A 491 -19.42 -2.32 -44.64
CA LYS A 491 -20.27 -1.13 -44.57
C LYS A 491 -21.72 -1.57 -44.77
N GLU A 492 -22.62 -0.83 -44.17
CA GLU A 492 -23.90 -0.32 -44.66
C GLU A 492 -24.73 0.15 -43.46
N ASP A 493 -25.00 1.40 -43.41
CA ASP A 493 -26.12 2.27 -43.79
C ASP A 493 -27.26 2.24 -42.74
N ASP A 494 -27.44 3.28 -42.02
CA ASP A 494 -28.26 4.52 -42.02
C ASP A 494 -28.04 5.31 -40.74
#